data_74307101c8f090fb0e61074bde46d383
#
_entry.id   74307101c8f090fb0e61074bde46d383
#
_cell.length_a   1.000
_cell.length_b   1.000
_cell.length_c   1.000
_cell.angle_alpha   90.00
_cell.angle_beta   90.00
_cell.angle_gamma   90.00
#
_symmetry.space_group_name_H-M   'P 1'
#
loop_
_entity.id
_entity.type
_entity.pdbx_description
1 polymer ?
#
loop_
_entity_poly.entity_id
_entity_poly.type
_entity_poly.pdbx_seq_one_letter_code
_entity_poly.pdbx_strand_id
1 'polypeptide(L)'
;MSGLIYNLSEINNKNKNDIINKLKIYTEEKGFEVEDAQIAAWKACLEFLIYQYIIISNSNKDYDVTCIFEYFLPLEGGRRPDVMMLFKEKIIILEFKNKESYKEDDISQAIGYREDIFNYHKYTRENDLKVESYLVLTKGNINENINNLQILNKDNFTKEIDFKTLTHLDKAQAYNFINSSYEPLPDILSATYNLFKNGELPYIQSIEDGDIEKAYTKLKKIVFNNMRSNHGKNIVFISGVPGSGKTLVALKFLYNYNQYIQREKLKEIGAIYLSGNGPLVNVLETQIDDALDRNGIGKAYIKGAIKFKRDYMNNNKVPNYNVILFDEAQRAWDEEKMNSQGLSEPKALLEICDKIYKSKGNITLVCFIGEGQSIHEGEEKGIKLWVDALRSRRDYDVYLPDKFRDEFNEIEGLNVVDDLHLDTSIRNNFIDISKFIESVLSCKIKEAKDELDIIKYKGFVIKLSRDFDKCKDYISSMENKNLKYGMLISSKVKDENMNNIKNALNNNNFTSYIDSKDAGKWFLEDCSKMKIAASEFACQGLETDLPIVVFGGDYYINNNQFIFDEGKLKKHIGKYNNPDFIIENIYRVLLTRSRKGMIIFIPKYKFLDETYKFFNCIGIKDL
;
A
#
# COMPACT_ATOMS: atom_id res chain seq x y z
N MET A 1 3.54 -20.05 17.22
CA MET A 1 4.40 -20.55 16.12
C MET A 1 3.83 -20.12 14.80
N SER A 2 4.68 -19.80 13.83
CA SER A 2 4.23 -19.32 12.51
C SER A 2 4.20 -20.43 11.43
N GLY A 3 4.29 -21.71 11.78
CA GLY A 3 4.25 -22.84 10.86
C GLY A 3 4.49 -24.18 11.55
N LEU A 4 4.22 -25.28 10.85
CA LEU A 4 4.49 -26.63 11.34
C LEU A 4 5.76 -27.19 10.69
N ILE A 5 6.69 -27.69 11.49
CA ILE A 5 7.99 -28.20 11.05
C ILE A 5 7.97 -29.73 10.94
N TYR A 6 8.36 -30.24 9.78
CA TYR A 6 8.58 -31.65 9.51
C TYR A 6 9.82 -31.85 8.63
N ASN A 7 10.54 -32.92 8.86
CA ASN A 7 11.52 -33.40 7.90
C ASN A 7 10.83 -34.26 6.82
N LEU A 8 11.36 -34.29 5.59
CA LEU A 8 10.80 -35.14 4.54
C LEU A 8 10.77 -36.62 4.91
N SER A 9 11.78 -37.11 5.63
CA SER A 9 11.82 -38.47 6.18
C SER A 9 10.66 -38.75 7.14
N GLU A 10 10.31 -37.77 7.98
CA GLU A 10 9.19 -37.91 8.91
C GLU A 10 7.84 -37.93 8.19
N ILE A 11 7.69 -37.12 7.12
CA ILE A 11 6.48 -37.09 6.31
C ILE A 11 6.26 -38.46 5.65
N ASN A 12 7.35 -39.08 5.16
CA ASN A 12 7.29 -40.38 4.56
C ASN A 12 6.90 -41.50 5.56
N ASN A 13 7.34 -41.37 6.82
CA ASN A 13 7.15 -42.40 7.82
C ASN A 13 5.89 -42.23 8.67
N LYS A 14 5.25 -41.06 8.70
CA LYS A 14 4.05 -40.78 9.47
C LYS A 14 2.77 -41.02 8.67
N ASN A 15 1.67 -41.27 9.40
CA ASN A 15 0.36 -41.30 8.80
C ASN A 15 -0.02 -39.91 8.26
N LYS A 16 -0.32 -39.82 6.96
CA LYS A 16 -0.72 -38.56 6.31
C LYS A 16 -1.90 -37.90 7.01
N ASN A 17 -2.88 -38.68 7.48
CA ASN A 17 -4.06 -38.12 8.15
C ASN A 17 -3.71 -37.43 9.47
N ASP A 18 -2.68 -37.90 10.18
CA ASP A 18 -2.22 -37.26 11.41
C ASP A 18 -1.57 -35.91 11.13
N ILE A 19 -0.82 -35.80 10.02
CA ILE A 19 -0.22 -34.53 9.60
C ILE A 19 -1.34 -33.56 9.18
N ILE A 20 -2.30 -34.01 8.38
CA ILE A 20 -3.45 -33.20 7.92
C ILE A 20 -4.28 -32.70 9.11
N ASN A 21 -4.55 -33.57 10.09
CA ASN A 21 -5.27 -33.17 11.30
C ASN A 21 -4.52 -32.07 12.10
N LYS A 22 -3.20 -32.16 12.18
CA LYS A 22 -2.39 -31.12 12.82
C LYS A 22 -2.39 -29.81 12.03
N LEU A 23 -2.32 -29.86 10.71
CA LEU A 23 -2.45 -28.69 9.84
C LEU A 23 -3.83 -28.04 10.01
N LYS A 24 -4.89 -28.85 10.11
CA LYS A 24 -6.24 -28.36 10.34
C LYS A 24 -6.35 -27.62 11.68
N ILE A 25 -5.95 -28.27 12.78
CA ILE A 25 -5.97 -27.67 14.12
C ILE A 25 -5.16 -26.38 14.13
N TYR A 26 -3.95 -26.39 13.59
CA TYR A 26 -3.08 -25.22 13.52
C TYR A 26 -3.72 -24.05 12.75
N THR A 27 -4.37 -24.32 11.60
CA THR A 27 -5.02 -23.30 10.78
C THR A 27 -6.26 -22.73 11.48
N GLU A 28 -7.04 -23.59 12.16
CA GLU A 28 -8.21 -23.18 12.94
C GLU A 28 -7.82 -22.36 14.19
N GLU A 29 -6.72 -22.71 14.89
CA GLU A 29 -6.15 -21.91 15.98
C GLU A 29 -5.69 -20.51 15.53
N LYS A 30 -5.34 -20.34 14.25
CA LYS A 30 -5.04 -19.05 13.65
C LYS A 30 -6.29 -18.26 13.20
N GLY A 31 -7.48 -18.77 13.46
CA GLY A 31 -8.76 -18.10 13.17
C GLY A 31 -9.26 -18.30 11.73
N PHE A 32 -8.75 -19.29 11.00
CA PHE A 32 -9.18 -19.60 9.64
C PHE A 32 -9.98 -20.90 9.57
N GLU A 33 -11.11 -20.86 8.88
CA GLU A 33 -11.87 -22.06 8.57
C GLU A 33 -11.12 -22.92 7.53
N VAL A 34 -11.14 -24.23 7.74
CA VAL A 34 -10.53 -25.20 6.83
C VAL A 34 -11.63 -25.91 6.03
N GLU A 35 -11.64 -25.68 4.74
CA GLU A 35 -12.58 -26.30 3.80
C GLU A 35 -12.04 -27.64 3.25
N ASP A 36 -12.93 -28.49 2.75
CA ASP A 36 -12.58 -29.79 2.15
C ASP A 36 -11.59 -29.65 0.96
N ALA A 37 -11.69 -28.56 0.22
CA ALA A 37 -10.77 -28.23 -0.86
C ALA A 37 -9.33 -28.04 -0.36
N GLN A 38 -9.13 -27.41 0.79
CA GLN A 38 -7.81 -27.22 1.41
C GLN A 38 -7.25 -28.53 1.95
N ILE A 39 -8.08 -29.37 2.54
CA ILE A 39 -7.68 -30.72 2.96
C ILE A 39 -7.20 -31.56 1.76
N ALA A 40 -7.92 -31.48 0.65
CA ALA A 40 -7.52 -32.15 -0.59
C ALA A 40 -6.20 -31.62 -1.17
N ALA A 41 -5.95 -30.30 -1.06
CA ALA A 41 -4.70 -29.67 -1.47
C ALA A 41 -3.52 -30.14 -0.59
N TRP A 42 -3.67 -30.17 0.73
CA TRP A 42 -2.66 -30.71 1.64
C TRP A 42 -2.33 -32.18 1.36
N LYS A 43 -3.36 -32.98 1.09
CA LYS A 43 -3.15 -34.40 0.73
C LYS A 43 -2.31 -34.52 -0.54
N ALA A 44 -2.63 -33.77 -1.57
CA ALA A 44 -1.88 -33.78 -2.85
C ALA A 44 -0.43 -33.28 -2.65
N CYS A 45 -0.23 -32.26 -1.83
CA CYS A 45 1.08 -31.73 -1.47
C CYS A 45 1.94 -32.79 -0.76
N LEU A 46 1.40 -33.44 0.28
CA LEU A 46 2.11 -34.51 1.01
C LEU A 46 2.45 -35.70 0.10
N GLU A 47 1.53 -36.13 -0.76
CA GLU A 47 1.78 -37.21 -1.73
C GLU A 47 2.88 -36.87 -2.73
N PHE A 48 2.92 -35.62 -3.18
CA PHE A 48 3.98 -35.12 -4.04
C PHE A 48 5.34 -35.14 -3.33
N LEU A 49 5.41 -34.60 -2.11
CA LEU A 49 6.65 -34.51 -1.34
C LEU A 49 7.19 -35.91 -0.96
N ILE A 50 6.33 -36.85 -0.60
CA ILE A 50 6.73 -38.25 -0.35
C ILE A 50 7.34 -38.88 -1.60
N TYR A 51 6.71 -38.69 -2.75
CA TYR A 51 7.24 -39.20 -4.04
C TYR A 51 8.63 -38.63 -4.33
N GLN A 52 8.80 -37.30 -4.15
CA GLN A 52 10.09 -36.66 -4.38
C GLN A 52 11.16 -37.10 -3.35
N TYR A 53 10.77 -37.30 -2.09
CA TYR A 53 11.69 -37.80 -1.07
C TYR A 53 12.25 -39.17 -1.43
N ILE A 54 11.43 -40.10 -1.95
CA ILE A 54 11.89 -41.43 -2.40
C ILE A 54 12.96 -41.27 -3.48
N ILE A 55 12.80 -40.36 -4.44
CA ILE A 55 13.78 -40.08 -5.49
C ILE A 55 15.09 -39.54 -4.90
N ILE A 56 15.00 -38.57 -4.01
CA ILE A 56 16.14 -37.90 -3.37
C ILE A 56 16.91 -38.90 -2.49
N SER A 57 16.22 -39.68 -1.65
CA SER A 57 16.82 -40.63 -0.73
C SER A 57 17.48 -41.83 -1.43
N ASN A 58 16.99 -42.22 -2.62
CA ASN A 58 17.66 -43.23 -3.47
C ASN A 58 19.03 -42.76 -3.99
N SER A 59 19.21 -41.45 -4.13
CA SER A 59 20.48 -40.85 -4.58
C SER A 59 21.45 -40.60 -3.42
N ASN A 60 20.94 -40.32 -2.22
CA ASN A 60 21.72 -40.07 -0.97
C ASN A 60 20.88 -40.49 0.24
N LYS A 61 21.22 -41.62 0.85
CA LYS A 61 20.42 -42.22 1.96
C LYS A 61 20.37 -41.38 3.24
N ASP A 62 21.38 -40.55 3.47
CA ASP A 62 21.49 -39.72 4.69
C ASP A 62 20.96 -38.30 4.47
N TYR A 63 20.44 -38.01 3.27
CA TYR A 63 19.95 -36.68 2.94
C TYR A 63 18.50 -36.51 3.37
N ASP A 64 18.25 -35.46 4.16
CA ASP A 64 16.92 -35.08 4.59
C ASP A 64 16.71 -33.57 4.39
N VAL A 65 15.48 -33.12 4.39
CA VAL A 65 15.15 -31.71 4.20
C VAL A 65 14.13 -31.29 5.26
N THR A 66 14.44 -30.22 5.95
CA THR A 66 13.50 -29.60 6.90
C THR A 66 12.53 -28.69 6.16
N CYS A 67 11.25 -28.98 6.31
CA CYS A 67 10.14 -28.26 5.70
C CYS A 67 9.30 -27.54 6.78
N ILE A 68 8.88 -26.32 6.49
CA ILE A 68 7.87 -25.58 7.24
C ILE A 68 6.60 -25.55 6.39
N PHE A 69 5.49 -26.04 6.96
CA PHE A 69 4.17 -26.05 6.33
C PHE A 69 3.34 -24.88 6.82
N GLU A 70 2.55 -24.30 5.91
CA GLU A 70 1.59 -23.23 6.21
C GLU A 70 2.22 -22.12 7.08
N TYR A 71 3.40 -21.61 6.62
CA TYR A 71 4.09 -20.53 7.34
C TYR A 71 3.26 -19.26 7.31
N PHE A 72 2.71 -18.91 8.44
CA PHE A 72 1.88 -17.72 8.59
C PHE A 72 2.75 -16.47 8.51
N LEU A 73 2.56 -15.67 7.45
CA LEU A 73 3.18 -14.36 7.33
C LEU A 73 2.51 -13.40 8.32
N PRO A 74 3.20 -12.97 9.38
CA PRO A 74 2.62 -12.04 10.33
C PRO A 74 2.22 -10.75 9.64
N LEU A 75 1.05 -10.20 9.99
CA LEU A 75 0.54 -8.93 9.45
C LEU A 75 0.00 -8.97 8.02
N GLU A 76 0.02 -10.11 7.33
CA GLU A 76 -0.32 -10.24 5.91
C GLU A 76 -1.69 -10.88 5.65
N GLY A 77 -2.67 -10.66 6.56
CA GLY A 77 -4.07 -11.04 6.33
C GLY A 77 -4.33 -12.55 6.17
N GLY A 78 -3.42 -13.38 6.70
CA GLY A 78 -3.55 -14.84 6.60
C GLY A 78 -2.84 -15.47 5.41
N ARG A 79 -2.05 -14.68 4.67
CA ARG A 79 -1.17 -15.19 3.62
C ARG A 79 -0.15 -16.16 4.21
N ARG A 80 0.04 -17.29 3.55
CA ARG A 80 0.94 -18.34 3.99
C ARG A 80 1.41 -19.18 2.82
N PRO A 81 2.72 -19.32 2.61
CA PRO A 81 3.26 -20.29 1.66
C PRO A 81 2.91 -21.71 2.10
N ASP A 82 2.54 -22.55 1.16
CA ASP A 82 2.18 -23.95 1.44
C ASP A 82 3.33 -24.72 2.08
N VAL A 83 4.55 -24.63 1.52
CA VAL A 83 5.75 -25.28 2.03
C VAL A 83 6.98 -24.41 1.82
N MET A 84 7.84 -24.34 2.83
CA MET A 84 9.16 -23.73 2.73
C MET A 84 10.22 -24.78 3.08
N MET A 85 11.20 -24.97 2.22
CA MET A 85 12.36 -25.82 2.44
C MET A 85 13.56 -24.96 2.86
N LEU A 86 14.18 -25.30 4.00
CA LEU A 86 15.27 -24.51 4.56
C LEU A 86 16.64 -25.13 4.30
N PHE A 87 17.52 -24.36 3.70
CA PHE A 87 18.92 -24.70 3.44
C PHE A 87 19.84 -23.61 3.99
N LYS A 88 21.12 -23.94 4.21
CA LYS A 88 22.11 -22.97 4.65
C LYS A 88 22.38 -21.88 3.60
N GLU A 89 22.22 -22.23 2.33
CA GLU A 89 22.52 -21.37 1.18
C GLU A 89 21.31 -20.54 0.75
N LYS A 90 20.10 -21.10 0.94
CA LYS A 90 18.85 -20.48 0.46
C LYS A 90 17.60 -21.05 1.11
N ILE A 91 16.52 -20.33 0.95
CA ILE A 91 15.15 -20.75 1.27
C ILE A 91 14.43 -21.03 -0.04
N ILE A 92 13.77 -22.17 -0.13
CA ILE A 92 12.94 -22.53 -1.28
C ILE A 92 11.47 -22.52 -0.83
N ILE A 93 10.66 -21.73 -1.50
CA ILE A 93 9.22 -21.63 -1.29
C ILE A 93 8.51 -22.43 -2.38
N LEU A 94 7.62 -23.32 -2.00
CA LEU A 94 6.82 -24.12 -2.89
C LEU A 94 5.34 -23.76 -2.70
N GLU A 95 4.74 -23.23 -3.74
CA GLU A 95 3.30 -23.00 -3.81
C GLU A 95 2.64 -24.10 -4.63
N PHE A 96 1.74 -24.86 -4.02
CA PHE A 96 1.13 -26.04 -4.63
C PHE A 96 -0.24 -25.73 -5.21
N LYS A 97 -0.48 -26.19 -6.44
CA LYS A 97 -1.80 -26.15 -7.07
C LYS A 97 -2.19 -27.55 -7.53
N ASN A 98 -3.30 -28.04 -6.99
CA ASN A 98 -3.86 -29.35 -7.35
C ASN A 98 -4.62 -29.29 -8.68
N LYS A 99 -3.97 -28.79 -9.73
CA LYS A 99 -4.51 -28.52 -11.07
C LYS A 99 -3.52 -28.98 -12.14
N GLU A 100 -4.01 -29.04 -13.39
CA GLU A 100 -3.19 -29.32 -14.58
C GLU A 100 -2.54 -28.07 -15.17
N SER A 101 -3.13 -26.90 -14.94
CA SER A 101 -2.68 -25.60 -15.43
C SER A 101 -2.75 -24.56 -14.32
N TYR A 102 -2.11 -23.42 -14.54
CA TYR A 102 -2.05 -22.29 -13.60
C TYR A 102 -2.82 -21.07 -14.13
N LYS A 103 -3.05 -20.13 -13.27
CA LYS A 103 -3.54 -18.79 -13.57
C LYS A 103 -2.47 -17.75 -13.24
N GLU A 104 -2.61 -16.54 -13.76
CA GLU A 104 -1.71 -15.41 -13.49
C GLU A 104 -1.63 -15.07 -11.99
N ASP A 105 -2.74 -15.22 -11.27
CA ASP A 105 -2.78 -15.05 -9.81
C ASP A 105 -1.93 -16.08 -9.06
N ASP A 106 -1.85 -17.33 -9.53
CA ASP A 106 -1.02 -18.38 -8.91
C ASP A 106 0.47 -18.02 -9.02
N ILE A 107 0.88 -17.43 -10.16
CA ILE A 107 2.24 -16.92 -10.41
C ILE A 107 2.52 -15.74 -9.47
N SER A 108 1.64 -14.76 -9.45
CA SER A 108 1.77 -13.56 -8.63
C SER A 108 1.86 -13.90 -7.14
N GLN A 109 1.13 -14.92 -6.68
CA GLN A 109 1.17 -15.41 -5.30
C GLN A 109 2.54 -15.99 -4.94
N ALA A 110 3.10 -16.88 -5.77
CA ALA A 110 4.38 -17.51 -5.52
C ALA A 110 5.54 -16.49 -5.55
N ILE A 111 5.49 -15.53 -6.47
CA ILE A 111 6.46 -14.41 -6.53
C ILE A 111 6.31 -13.55 -5.28
N GLY A 112 5.09 -13.20 -4.87
CA GLY A 112 4.84 -12.38 -3.69
C GLY A 112 5.42 -12.99 -2.41
N TYR A 113 5.30 -14.29 -2.20
CA TYR A 113 5.91 -14.97 -1.04
C TYR A 113 7.45 -14.91 -1.06
N ARG A 114 8.06 -15.03 -2.23
CA ARG A 114 9.51 -14.87 -2.37
C ARG A 114 9.96 -13.49 -1.92
N GLU A 115 9.32 -12.45 -2.44
CA GLU A 115 9.64 -11.06 -2.12
C GLU A 115 9.39 -10.75 -0.64
N ASP A 116 8.32 -11.27 -0.05
CA ASP A 116 7.99 -11.06 1.36
C ASP A 116 9.05 -11.65 2.30
N ILE A 117 9.41 -12.90 2.07
CA ILE A 117 10.43 -13.57 2.91
C ILE A 117 11.80 -12.96 2.70
N PHE A 118 12.15 -12.61 1.46
CA PHE A 118 13.42 -11.96 1.15
C PHE A 118 13.56 -10.59 1.81
N ASN A 119 12.55 -9.75 1.66
CA ASN A 119 12.62 -8.35 2.10
C ASN A 119 12.34 -8.17 3.60
N TYR A 120 11.45 -8.99 4.19
CA TYR A 120 10.87 -8.68 5.50
C TYR A 120 11.19 -9.68 6.60
N HIS A 121 11.76 -10.85 6.27
CA HIS A 121 12.08 -11.83 7.28
C HIS A 121 13.48 -11.62 7.85
N LYS A 122 13.57 -11.28 9.15
CA LYS A 122 14.83 -10.90 9.79
C LYS A 122 15.92 -11.97 9.69
N TYR A 123 15.58 -13.25 9.91
CA TYR A 123 16.54 -14.34 9.78
C TYR A 123 17.13 -14.45 8.37
N THR A 124 16.32 -14.25 7.35
CA THR A 124 16.77 -14.25 5.94
C THR A 124 17.81 -13.18 5.70
N ARG A 125 17.56 -11.97 6.19
CA ARG A 125 18.46 -10.82 6.06
C ARG A 125 19.76 -11.01 6.83
N GLU A 126 19.67 -11.37 8.12
CA GLU A 126 20.86 -11.52 8.99
C GLU A 126 21.80 -12.64 8.55
N ASN A 127 21.31 -13.60 7.80
CA ASN A 127 22.09 -14.73 7.28
C ASN A 127 22.38 -14.61 5.76
N ASP A 128 22.00 -13.51 5.12
CA ASP A 128 22.18 -13.22 3.68
C ASP A 128 21.70 -14.38 2.79
N LEU A 129 20.49 -14.92 3.12
CA LEU A 129 19.94 -16.08 2.43
C LEU A 129 19.24 -15.67 1.14
N LYS A 130 19.54 -16.37 0.06
CA LYS A 130 18.74 -16.29 -1.16
C LYS A 130 17.36 -16.89 -0.94
N VAL A 131 16.34 -16.32 -1.58
CA VAL A 131 14.97 -16.86 -1.56
C VAL A 131 14.54 -17.15 -2.99
N GLU A 132 14.16 -18.38 -3.21
CA GLU A 132 13.59 -18.83 -4.48
C GLU A 132 12.17 -19.30 -4.27
N SER A 133 11.29 -19.06 -5.23
CA SER A 133 9.94 -19.61 -5.22
C SER A 133 9.65 -20.40 -6.46
N TYR A 134 8.79 -21.38 -6.32
CA TYR A 134 8.36 -22.27 -7.37
C TYR A 134 6.85 -22.51 -7.29
N LEU A 135 6.21 -22.59 -8.45
CA LEU A 135 4.81 -23.01 -8.54
C LEU A 135 4.77 -24.49 -8.90
N VAL A 136 4.16 -25.31 -8.05
CA VAL A 136 4.12 -26.77 -8.21
C VAL A 136 2.73 -27.22 -8.66
N LEU A 137 2.63 -27.79 -9.84
CA LEU A 137 1.40 -28.38 -10.38
C LEU A 137 1.38 -29.89 -10.11
N THR A 138 0.51 -30.32 -9.19
CA THR A 138 0.49 -31.75 -8.79
C THR A 138 -0.13 -32.66 -9.83
N LYS A 139 -0.91 -32.13 -10.78
CA LYS A 139 -1.57 -32.86 -11.87
C LYS A 139 -1.08 -32.45 -13.26
N GLY A 140 -0.29 -31.40 -13.37
CA GLY A 140 0.18 -30.85 -14.64
C GLY A 140 1.55 -31.40 -15.03
N ASN A 141 1.88 -31.28 -16.33
CA ASN A 141 3.19 -31.64 -16.91
C ASN A 141 3.91 -30.41 -17.50
N ILE A 142 3.46 -29.20 -17.11
CA ILE A 142 4.03 -27.94 -17.60
C ILE A 142 5.43 -27.76 -17.00
N ASN A 143 6.39 -27.40 -17.87
CA ASN A 143 7.76 -27.04 -17.50
C ASN A 143 8.14 -25.77 -18.24
N GLU A 144 7.94 -24.63 -17.62
CA GLU A 144 8.25 -23.34 -18.20
C GLU A 144 8.66 -22.34 -17.12
N ASN A 145 9.36 -21.30 -17.52
CA ASN A 145 9.76 -20.20 -16.65
C ASN A 145 9.03 -18.92 -17.07
N ILE A 146 8.27 -18.34 -16.15
CA ILE A 146 7.50 -17.12 -16.39
C ILE A 146 7.86 -16.08 -15.32
N ASN A 147 8.29 -14.90 -15.74
CA ASN A 147 8.67 -13.81 -14.84
C ASN A 147 9.69 -14.25 -13.76
N ASN A 148 10.68 -15.04 -14.14
CA ASN A 148 11.67 -15.65 -13.24
C ASN A 148 11.06 -16.58 -12.17
N LEU A 149 9.89 -17.14 -12.42
CA LEU A 149 9.28 -18.19 -11.63
C LEU A 149 9.26 -19.48 -12.45
N GLN A 150 9.93 -20.52 -11.98
CA GLN A 150 9.92 -21.84 -12.59
C GLN A 150 8.69 -22.62 -12.15
N ILE A 151 7.98 -23.23 -13.12
CA ILE A 151 6.84 -24.12 -12.85
C ILE A 151 7.34 -25.55 -12.76
N LEU A 152 7.01 -26.19 -11.64
CA LEU A 152 7.45 -27.55 -11.33
C LEU A 152 6.30 -28.55 -11.42
N ASN A 153 6.67 -29.77 -11.76
CA ASN A 153 5.81 -30.94 -11.74
C ASN A 153 6.57 -32.15 -11.18
N LYS A 154 5.98 -33.34 -11.16
CA LYS A 154 6.60 -34.54 -10.60
C LYS A 154 7.90 -34.95 -11.30
N ASP A 155 8.06 -34.67 -12.60
CA ASP A 155 9.15 -35.15 -13.42
C ASP A 155 10.35 -34.22 -13.51
N ASN A 156 10.13 -32.91 -13.23
CA ASN A 156 11.18 -31.91 -13.30
C ASN A 156 11.65 -31.41 -11.93
N PHE A 157 10.93 -31.64 -10.83
CA PHE A 157 11.21 -31.11 -9.49
C PHE A 157 12.67 -31.31 -9.05
N THR A 158 13.16 -32.57 -9.08
CA THR A 158 14.54 -32.89 -8.67
C THR A 158 15.59 -32.58 -9.75
N LYS A 159 15.19 -32.15 -10.93
CA LYS A 159 16.08 -31.69 -12.00
C LYS A 159 16.34 -30.21 -11.90
N GLU A 160 15.31 -29.44 -11.55
CA GLU A 160 15.37 -27.98 -11.40
C GLU A 160 15.95 -27.58 -10.03
N ILE A 161 15.68 -28.36 -8.97
CA ILE A 161 16.26 -28.16 -7.65
C ILE A 161 17.39 -29.16 -7.44
N ASP A 162 18.63 -28.69 -7.53
CA ASP A 162 19.82 -29.53 -7.29
C ASP A 162 20.07 -29.72 -5.78
N PHE A 163 19.38 -30.73 -5.23
CA PHE A 163 19.50 -31.08 -3.81
C PHE A 163 20.91 -31.54 -3.41
N LYS A 164 21.78 -31.91 -4.34
CA LYS A 164 23.14 -32.37 -4.03
C LYS A 164 24.08 -31.24 -3.59
N THR A 165 23.79 -30.03 -4.01
CA THR A 165 24.59 -28.84 -3.70
C THR A 165 24.07 -28.10 -2.46
N LEU A 166 22.94 -28.50 -1.90
CA LEU A 166 22.27 -27.81 -0.81
C LEU A 166 22.49 -28.52 0.55
N THR A 167 22.82 -27.75 1.57
CA THR A 167 22.95 -28.23 2.94
C THR A 167 21.70 -27.88 3.72
N HIS A 168 20.93 -28.87 4.14
CA HIS A 168 19.71 -28.64 4.91
C HIS A 168 19.99 -28.02 6.29
N LEU A 169 19.06 -27.20 6.77
CA LEU A 169 19.02 -26.75 8.15
C LEU A 169 18.31 -27.78 9.01
N ASP A 170 18.79 -27.98 10.24
CA ASP A 170 18.12 -28.83 11.20
C ASP A 170 16.87 -28.18 11.80
N LYS A 171 16.09 -28.95 12.56
CA LYS A 171 14.87 -28.44 13.20
C LYS A 171 15.12 -27.28 14.18
N ALA A 172 16.25 -27.28 14.89
CA ALA A 172 16.56 -26.20 15.84
C ALA A 172 16.78 -24.88 15.07
N GLN A 173 17.46 -24.94 13.94
CA GLN A 173 17.66 -23.81 13.05
C GLN A 173 16.33 -23.36 12.39
N ALA A 174 15.47 -24.31 12.03
CA ALA A 174 14.11 -24.01 11.56
C ALA A 174 13.25 -23.34 12.62
N TYR A 175 13.40 -23.71 13.90
CA TYR A 175 12.74 -23.00 15.01
C TYR A 175 13.29 -21.58 15.16
N ASN A 176 14.59 -21.35 14.98
CA ASN A 176 15.16 -20.00 14.98
C ASN A 176 14.57 -19.15 13.83
N PHE A 177 14.40 -19.74 12.66
CA PHE A 177 13.72 -19.09 11.55
C PHE A 177 12.27 -18.72 11.91
N ILE A 178 11.44 -19.66 12.37
CA ILE A 178 10.03 -19.41 12.71
C ILE A 178 9.86 -18.35 13.81
N ASN A 179 10.78 -18.32 14.78
CA ASN A 179 10.72 -17.38 15.90
C ASN A 179 11.40 -16.04 15.61
N SER A 180 12.03 -15.90 14.47
CA SER A 180 12.59 -14.62 14.03
C SER A 180 11.49 -13.64 13.64
N SER A 181 11.75 -12.36 13.81
CA SER A 181 10.75 -11.33 13.48
C SER A 181 10.53 -11.25 11.97
N TYR A 182 9.28 -11.03 11.61
CA TYR A 182 8.85 -10.61 10.29
C TYR A 182 8.56 -9.11 10.37
N GLU A 183 9.29 -8.31 9.62
CA GLU A 183 9.31 -6.85 9.70
C GLU A 183 8.87 -6.27 8.36
N PRO A 184 7.55 -6.26 8.08
CA PRO A 184 7.04 -5.71 6.82
C PRO A 184 7.33 -4.23 6.74
N LEU A 185 7.27 -3.70 5.52
CA LEU A 185 7.39 -2.26 5.29
C LEU A 185 6.50 -1.50 6.26
N PRO A 186 7.06 -0.62 7.08
CA PRO A 186 6.24 0.28 7.84
C PRO A 186 5.43 1.15 6.87
N ASP A 187 4.25 1.56 7.29
CA ASP A 187 3.52 2.58 6.56
C ASP A 187 4.36 3.87 6.43
N ILE A 188 3.99 4.73 5.49
CA ILE A 188 4.72 5.96 5.19
C ILE A 188 4.93 6.84 6.43
N LEU A 189 4.04 6.74 7.40
CA LEU A 189 4.07 7.55 8.62
C LEU A 189 5.10 7.02 9.61
N SER A 190 5.11 5.70 9.83
CA SER A 190 6.13 5.04 10.64
C SER A 190 7.53 5.24 10.03
N ALA A 191 7.63 5.17 8.69
CA ALA A 191 8.87 5.46 7.98
C ALA A 191 9.30 6.93 8.18
N THR A 192 8.35 7.87 8.13
CA THR A 192 8.61 9.30 8.38
C THR A 192 9.08 9.53 9.82
N TYR A 193 8.39 8.95 10.80
CA TYR A 193 8.79 9.05 12.20
C TYR A 193 10.22 8.56 12.43
N ASN A 194 10.53 7.35 11.96
CA ASN A 194 11.85 6.77 12.12
C ASN A 194 12.93 7.61 11.43
N LEU A 195 12.66 8.11 10.24
CA LEU A 195 13.57 8.98 9.50
C LEU A 195 13.87 10.26 10.26
N PHE A 196 12.87 10.95 10.78
CA PHE A 196 13.07 12.22 11.48
C PHE A 196 13.58 12.04 12.91
N LYS A 197 13.26 10.93 13.59
CA LYS A 197 13.72 10.61 14.94
C LYS A 197 15.15 10.08 14.96
N ASN A 198 15.45 9.11 14.09
CA ASN A 198 16.67 8.31 14.12
C ASN A 198 17.64 8.61 12.96
N GLY A 199 17.18 9.34 11.93
CA GLY A 199 17.99 9.61 10.73
C GLY A 199 17.99 8.47 9.70
N GLU A 200 17.25 7.40 9.94
CA GLU A 200 17.30 6.19 9.14
C GLU A 200 15.91 5.83 8.61
N LEU A 201 15.84 5.46 7.33
CA LEU A 201 14.69 4.76 6.80
C LEU A 201 14.72 3.31 7.29
N PRO A 202 13.55 2.67 7.43
CA PRO A 202 13.50 1.23 7.70
C PRO A 202 14.35 0.49 6.67
N TYR A 203 15.13 -0.48 7.16
CA TYR A 203 15.94 -1.33 6.30
C TYR A 203 15.03 -2.18 5.42
N ILE A 204 15.23 -2.11 4.11
CA ILE A 204 14.61 -2.98 3.11
C ILE A 204 15.69 -3.26 2.08
N GLN A 205 16.04 -4.53 1.91
CA GLN A 205 17.12 -4.95 1.03
C GLN A 205 16.91 -4.45 -0.42
N SER A 206 15.68 -4.45 -0.91
CA SER A 206 15.32 -3.90 -2.21
C SER A 206 15.42 -2.36 -2.32
N ILE A 207 15.53 -1.64 -1.19
CA ILE A 207 15.71 -0.18 -1.19
C ILE A 207 17.18 0.21 -1.32
N GLU A 208 18.09 -0.53 -0.71
CA GLU A 208 19.51 -0.16 -0.73
C GLU A 208 20.16 -0.34 -2.12
N ASP A 209 19.74 -1.38 -2.86
CA ASP A 209 20.26 -1.67 -4.21
C ASP A 209 19.30 -1.34 -5.35
N GLY A 210 18.08 -0.86 -5.00
CA GLY A 210 16.97 -0.70 -5.94
C GLY A 210 16.79 0.71 -6.49
N ASP A 211 15.68 0.89 -7.20
CA ASP A 211 15.32 2.11 -7.92
C ASP A 211 15.20 3.34 -7.00
N ILE A 212 14.81 3.16 -5.72
CA ILE A 212 14.71 4.24 -4.73
C ILE A 212 16.10 4.89 -4.49
N GLU A 213 17.15 4.08 -4.27
CA GLU A 213 18.49 4.60 -4.00
C GLU A 213 19.09 5.24 -5.25
N LYS A 214 18.87 4.65 -6.43
CA LYS A 214 19.28 5.23 -7.71
C LYS A 214 18.64 6.60 -7.92
N ALA A 215 17.30 6.68 -7.80
CA ALA A 215 16.54 7.92 -7.96
C ALA A 215 16.96 8.98 -6.93
N TYR A 216 17.12 8.59 -5.66
CA TYR A 216 17.60 9.48 -4.60
C TYR A 216 19.00 10.02 -4.89
N THR A 217 19.94 9.15 -5.26
CA THR A 217 21.33 9.52 -5.55
C THR A 217 21.41 10.45 -6.77
N LYS A 218 20.62 10.18 -7.80
CA LYS A 218 20.55 11.03 -8.99
C LYS A 218 19.95 12.39 -8.68
N LEU A 219 18.81 12.42 -7.97
CA LEU A 219 18.19 13.66 -7.51
C LEU A 219 19.17 14.50 -6.68
N LYS A 220 19.84 13.86 -5.72
CA LYS A 220 20.88 14.52 -4.91
C LYS A 220 21.96 15.15 -5.78
N LYS A 221 22.49 14.43 -6.77
CA LYS A 221 23.51 14.93 -7.68
C LYS A 221 23.03 16.15 -8.47
N ILE A 222 21.81 16.11 -9.02
CA ILE A 222 21.22 17.23 -9.78
C ILE A 222 21.10 18.46 -8.88
N VAL A 223 20.50 18.33 -7.69
CA VAL A 223 20.26 19.44 -6.78
C VAL A 223 21.57 20.05 -6.26
N PHE A 224 22.53 19.22 -5.85
CA PHE A 224 23.82 19.73 -5.34
C PHE A 224 24.67 20.37 -6.43
N ASN A 225 24.61 19.90 -7.67
CA ASN A 225 25.26 20.55 -8.81
C ASN A 225 24.64 21.94 -9.07
N ASN A 226 23.30 22.04 -9.07
CA ASN A 226 22.61 23.31 -9.22
C ASN A 226 22.95 24.30 -8.09
N MET A 227 23.00 23.81 -6.85
CA MET A 227 23.38 24.64 -5.70
C MET A 227 24.83 25.17 -5.79
N ARG A 228 25.77 24.33 -6.28
CA ARG A 228 27.20 24.72 -6.43
C ARG A 228 27.43 25.70 -7.58
N SER A 229 26.71 25.55 -8.68
CA SER A 229 26.80 26.48 -9.81
C SER A 229 26.27 27.87 -9.47
N ASN A 230 25.42 27.96 -8.46
CA ASN A 230 24.71 29.14 -7.97
C ASN A 230 23.93 29.92 -9.05
N HIS A 231 23.71 29.30 -10.21
CA HIS A 231 22.98 29.85 -11.35
C HIS A 231 22.26 28.73 -12.09
N GLY A 232 21.02 28.41 -11.67
CA GLY A 232 20.26 27.40 -12.38
C GLY A 232 18.81 27.28 -11.89
N LYS A 233 17.92 27.06 -12.87
CA LYS A 233 16.54 26.68 -12.63
C LYS A 233 16.34 25.27 -13.13
N ASN A 234 16.15 24.33 -12.24
CA ASN A 234 15.94 22.94 -12.61
C ASN A 234 14.50 22.51 -12.30
N ILE A 235 13.95 21.71 -13.20
CA ILE A 235 12.77 20.91 -12.91
C ILE A 235 13.10 19.44 -13.12
N VAL A 236 12.74 18.59 -12.15
CA VAL A 236 13.03 17.16 -12.15
C VAL A 236 11.73 16.39 -12.04
N PHE A 237 11.43 15.55 -13.01
CA PHE A 237 10.29 14.64 -12.97
C PHE A 237 10.74 13.26 -12.51
N ILE A 238 10.15 12.76 -11.43
CA ILE A 238 10.38 11.41 -10.93
C ILE A 238 9.07 10.64 -11.07
N SER A 239 9.08 9.57 -11.84
CA SER A 239 7.91 8.74 -12.06
C SER A 239 8.05 7.37 -11.42
N GLY A 240 6.94 6.63 -11.37
CA GLY A 240 6.97 5.24 -10.96
C GLY A 240 5.58 4.66 -10.72
N VAL A 241 5.53 3.33 -10.78
CA VAL A 241 4.31 2.56 -10.55
C VAL A 241 3.70 2.84 -9.17
N PRO A 242 2.41 2.54 -8.94
CA PRO A 242 1.81 2.67 -7.62
C PRO A 242 2.58 1.86 -6.58
N GLY A 243 2.87 2.47 -5.43
CA GLY A 243 3.62 1.80 -4.37
C GLY A 243 5.14 1.68 -4.59
N SER A 244 5.72 2.29 -5.61
CA SER A 244 7.17 2.22 -5.90
C SER A 244 8.07 3.03 -4.95
N GLY A 245 7.51 3.77 -3.98
CA GLY A 245 8.29 4.50 -2.99
C GLY A 245 8.61 5.95 -3.35
N LYS A 246 7.95 6.56 -4.34
CA LYS A 246 8.11 7.98 -4.69
C LYS A 246 8.12 8.91 -3.48
N THR A 247 7.14 8.76 -2.60
CA THR A 247 7.02 9.57 -1.38
C THR A 247 8.19 9.30 -0.41
N LEU A 248 8.72 8.08 -0.37
CA LEU A 248 9.92 7.76 0.43
C LEU A 248 11.17 8.46 -0.11
N VAL A 249 11.36 8.49 -1.44
CA VAL A 249 12.44 9.27 -2.09
C VAL A 249 12.33 10.74 -1.70
N ALA A 250 11.11 11.30 -1.77
CA ALA A 250 10.85 12.70 -1.42
C ALA A 250 11.20 12.99 0.04
N LEU A 251 10.74 12.18 0.99
CA LEU A 251 10.97 12.37 2.42
C LEU A 251 12.42 12.13 2.82
N LYS A 252 13.09 11.12 2.24
CA LYS A 252 14.54 10.88 2.41
C LYS A 252 15.36 12.08 1.94
N PHE A 253 14.99 12.61 0.77
CA PHE A 253 15.67 13.79 0.25
C PHE A 253 15.41 15.01 1.14
N LEU A 254 14.16 15.26 1.50
CA LEU A 254 13.73 16.37 2.38
C LEU A 254 14.54 16.39 3.69
N TYR A 255 14.60 15.26 4.38
CA TYR A 255 15.31 15.12 5.63
C TYR A 255 16.81 15.38 5.46
N ASN A 256 17.48 14.62 4.57
CA ASN A 256 18.93 14.69 4.40
C ASN A 256 19.40 16.07 3.89
N TYR A 257 18.62 16.68 2.97
CA TYR A 257 18.95 18.01 2.46
C TYR A 257 18.85 19.07 3.55
N ASN A 258 17.77 19.08 4.32
CA ASN A 258 17.59 20.06 5.40
C ASN A 258 18.61 19.84 6.54
N GLN A 259 19.00 18.59 6.85
CA GLN A 259 20.08 18.31 7.80
C GLN A 259 21.43 18.85 7.29
N TYR A 260 21.71 18.67 5.99
CA TYR A 260 22.92 19.25 5.37
C TYR A 260 22.91 20.78 5.49
N ILE A 261 21.81 21.45 5.14
CA ILE A 261 21.67 22.92 5.23
C ILE A 261 21.89 23.43 6.67
N GLN A 262 21.33 22.74 7.66
CA GLN A 262 21.51 23.08 9.09
C GLN A 262 22.96 22.89 9.54
N ARG A 263 23.61 21.78 9.15
CA ARG A 263 25.01 21.48 9.50
C ARG A 263 25.97 22.51 8.91
N GLU A 264 25.77 22.87 7.66
CA GLU A 264 26.59 23.89 6.96
C GLU A 264 26.21 25.33 7.35
N LYS A 265 25.20 25.52 8.23
CA LYS A 265 24.67 26.82 8.68
C LYS A 265 24.28 27.74 7.53
N LEU A 266 23.80 27.17 6.43
CA LEU A 266 23.29 27.91 5.27
C LEU A 266 21.92 28.51 5.63
N LYS A 267 21.86 29.81 5.72
CA LYS A 267 20.62 30.52 6.06
C LYS A 267 19.79 30.77 4.79
N GLU A 268 18.46 30.81 4.96
CA GLU A 268 17.51 31.21 3.92
C GLU A 268 17.34 30.24 2.74
N ILE A 269 17.90 29.04 2.81
CA ILE A 269 17.66 27.96 1.84
C ILE A 269 17.24 26.69 2.57
N GLY A 270 16.62 25.75 1.84
CA GLY A 270 16.13 24.48 2.36
C GLY A 270 15.23 23.78 1.36
N ALA A 271 14.73 22.63 1.72
CA ALA A 271 13.73 21.89 0.97
C ALA A 271 12.37 21.91 1.68
N ILE A 272 11.30 21.92 0.88
CA ILE A 272 9.92 21.78 1.36
C ILE A 272 9.19 20.74 0.51
N TYR A 273 8.36 19.92 1.17
CA TYR A 273 7.46 18.97 0.52
C TYR A 273 6.05 19.55 0.43
N LEU A 274 5.50 19.56 -0.77
CA LEU A 274 4.16 20.04 -1.07
C LEU A 274 3.28 18.88 -1.54
N SER A 275 2.08 18.79 -0.99
CA SER A 275 1.07 17.84 -1.47
C SER A 275 -0.30 18.52 -1.58
N GLY A 276 -1.06 18.13 -2.60
CA GLY A 276 -2.48 18.50 -2.74
C GLY A 276 -3.39 17.78 -1.73
N ASN A 277 -2.89 16.73 -1.08
CA ASN A 277 -3.63 15.89 -0.15
C ASN A 277 -3.58 16.46 1.29
N GLY A 278 -4.60 17.23 1.68
CA GLY A 278 -4.67 17.89 2.98
C GLY A 278 -4.53 16.95 4.19
N PRO A 279 -5.29 15.85 4.29
CA PRO A 279 -5.14 14.87 5.35
C PRO A 279 -3.72 14.32 5.50
N LEU A 280 -3.10 13.89 4.39
CA LEU A 280 -1.73 13.39 4.41
C LEU A 280 -0.74 14.45 4.91
N VAL A 281 -0.89 15.70 4.47
CA VAL A 281 -0.08 16.82 4.95
C VAL A 281 -0.19 16.96 6.46
N ASN A 282 -1.41 16.97 7.01
CA ASN A 282 -1.63 17.12 8.45
C ASN A 282 -1.02 15.97 9.26
N VAL A 283 -1.16 14.73 8.77
CA VAL A 283 -0.59 13.56 9.45
C VAL A 283 0.93 13.60 9.43
N LEU A 284 1.54 13.94 8.30
CA LEU A 284 2.99 14.04 8.17
C LEU A 284 3.56 15.23 9.00
N GLU A 285 2.87 16.39 9.02
CA GLU A 285 3.23 17.51 9.89
C GLU A 285 3.27 17.07 11.37
N THR A 286 2.21 16.40 11.85
CA THR A 286 2.11 15.90 13.22
C THR A 286 3.21 14.88 13.52
N GLN A 287 3.43 13.95 12.59
CA GLN A 287 4.44 12.90 12.76
C GLN A 287 5.87 13.45 12.88
N ILE A 288 6.17 14.53 12.14
CA ILE A 288 7.47 15.22 12.22
C ILE A 288 7.57 15.98 13.54
N ASP A 289 6.50 16.63 13.98
CA ASP A 289 6.45 17.32 15.27
C ASP A 289 6.73 16.34 16.42
N ASP A 290 6.09 15.18 16.41
CA ASP A 290 6.30 14.12 17.40
C ASP A 290 7.72 13.55 17.35
N ALA A 291 8.25 13.28 16.16
CA ALA A 291 9.59 12.75 15.99
C ALA A 291 10.67 13.68 16.51
N LEU A 292 10.48 14.99 16.38
CA LEU A 292 11.44 16.02 16.78
C LEU A 292 11.16 16.62 18.17
N ASP A 293 10.11 16.13 18.85
CA ASP A 293 9.63 16.66 20.16
C ASP A 293 9.42 18.19 20.12
N ARG A 294 8.88 18.74 19.01
CA ARG A 294 8.71 20.18 18.76
C ARG A 294 7.43 20.47 18.00
N ASN A 295 6.49 21.10 18.65
CA ASN A 295 5.22 21.52 18.03
C ASN A 295 5.41 22.54 16.92
N GLY A 296 4.78 22.30 15.77
CA GLY A 296 4.70 23.21 14.64
C GLY A 296 5.91 23.25 13.71
N ILE A 297 6.96 22.47 13.98
CA ILE A 297 8.14 22.39 13.11
C ILE A 297 7.86 21.61 11.81
N GLY A 298 6.92 20.68 11.85
CA GLY A 298 6.50 19.92 10.67
C GLY A 298 6.06 20.84 9.52
N LYS A 299 5.44 21.98 9.82
CA LYS A 299 5.04 23.01 8.85
C LYS A 299 6.20 23.68 8.13
N ALA A 300 7.43 23.59 8.64
CA ALA A 300 8.62 24.06 7.96
C ALA A 300 9.12 23.06 6.90
N TYR A 301 8.75 21.79 7.04
CA TYR A 301 9.15 20.73 6.14
C TYR A 301 8.05 20.35 5.13
N ILE A 302 6.80 20.40 5.56
CA ILE A 302 5.64 19.94 4.77
C ILE A 302 4.56 21.02 4.74
N LYS A 303 3.88 21.17 3.60
CA LYS A 303 2.80 22.15 3.45
C LYS A 303 1.81 21.74 2.35
N GLY A 304 0.54 22.07 2.54
CA GLY A 304 -0.45 21.93 1.49
C GLY A 304 -0.16 22.86 0.30
N ALA A 305 -0.19 22.33 -0.91
CA ALA A 305 0.16 23.04 -2.13
C ALA A 305 -0.68 24.32 -2.35
N ILE A 306 -1.99 24.26 -2.09
CA ILE A 306 -2.91 25.42 -2.20
C ILE A 306 -2.48 26.53 -1.23
N LYS A 307 -2.17 26.16 0.02
CA LYS A 307 -1.75 27.13 1.04
C LYS A 307 -0.40 27.75 0.69
N PHE A 308 0.54 26.95 0.20
CA PHE A 308 1.85 27.43 -0.24
C PHE A 308 1.72 28.47 -1.36
N LYS A 309 0.93 28.18 -2.40
CA LYS A 309 0.68 29.11 -3.50
C LYS A 309 0.03 30.40 -3.00
N ARG A 310 -1.01 30.32 -2.17
CA ARG A 310 -1.68 31.48 -1.60
C ARG A 310 -0.73 32.38 -0.80
N ASP A 311 0.21 31.79 -0.07
CA ASP A 311 1.14 32.51 0.78
C ASP A 311 2.22 33.27 -0.05
N TYR A 312 2.53 32.81 -1.28
CA TYR A 312 3.69 33.31 -2.04
C TYR A 312 3.38 33.86 -3.42
N MET A 313 2.20 33.59 -4.02
CA MET A 313 1.86 34.14 -5.34
C MET A 313 1.56 35.62 -5.31
N ASN A 314 0.67 36.05 -4.44
CA ASN A 314 0.02 37.38 -4.48
C ASN A 314 0.72 38.42 -3.60
N ASN A 315 1.92 38.12 -3.13
CA ASN A 315 2.69 39.04 -2.27
C ASN A 315 4.18 39.02 -2.65
N ASN A 316 4.91 39.99 -2.15
CA ASN A 316 6.35 40.11 -2.39
C ASN A 316 7.21 39.18 -1.49
N LYS A 317 6.59 38.26 -0.74
CA LYS A 317 7.31 37.31 0.10
C LYS A 317 7.98 36.25 -0.75
N VAL A 318 9.25 35.99 -0.49
CA VAL A 318 10.01 34.91 -1.10
C VAL A 318 10.14 33.76 -0.10
N PRO A 319 9.85 32.51 -0.51
CA PRO A 319 10.06 31.36 0.37
C PRO A 319 11.55 31.17 0.73
N ASN A 320 11.83 30.72 1.94
CA ASN A 320 13.19 30.35 2.37
C ASN A 320 13.54 28.90 1.98
N TYR A 321 13.25 28.55 0.73
CA TYR A 321 13.53 27.24 0.16
C TYR A 321 14.15 27.44 -1.22
N ASN A 322 15.07 26.56 -1.58
CA ASN A 322 15.63 26.46 -2.94
C ASN A 322 15.41 25.08 -3.55
N VAL A 323 14.68 24.19 -2.84
CA VAL A 323 14.17 22.93 -3.36
C VAL A 323 12.70 22.81 -2.98
N ILE A 324 11.85 22.54 -3.96
CA ILE A 324 10.43 22.26 -3.78
C ILE A 324 10.19 20.83 -4.29
N LEU A 325 9.67 19.97 -3.42
CA LEU A 325 9.26 18.61 -3.73
C LEU A 325 7.74 18.61 -3.86
N PHE A 326 7.20 18.41 -5.04
CA PHE A 326 5.76 18.46 -5.32
C PHE A 326 5.23 17.07 -5.64
N ASP A 327 4.40 16.54 -4.75
CA ASP A 327 3.81 15.21 -4.86
C ASP A 327 2.53 15.20 -5.70
N GLU A 328 2.26 14.07 -6.37
CA GLU A 328 1.11 13.87 -7.25
C GLU A 328 1.01 14.94 -8.35
N ALA A 329 2.15 15.28 -8.96
CA ALA A 329 2.22 16.37 -9.94
C ALA A 329 1.35 16.16 -11.18
N GLN A 330 0.95 14.91 -11.50
CA GLN A 330 -0.01 14.61 -12.57
C GLN A 330 -1.43 15.12 -12.26
N ARG A 331 -1.76 15.38 -10.98
CA ARG A 331 -3.07 15.91 -10.55
C ARG A 331 -3.11 17.43 -10.47
N ALA A 332 -2.14 18.09 -11.09
CA ALA A 332 -2.09 19.55 -11.13
C ALA A 332 -3.37 20.17 -11.71
N TRP A 333 -3.82 21.24 -11.09
CA TRP A 333 -5.07 21.91 -11.43
C TRP A 333 -4.90 22.82 -12.65
N ASP A 334 -5.89 22.79 -13.54
CA ASP A 334 -6.02 23.75 -14.65
C ASP A 334 -6.49 25.15 -14.16
N GLU A 335 -6.59 26.07 -15.10
CA GLU A 335 -6.96 27.46 -14.84
C GLU A 335 -8.39 27.59 -14.28
N GLU A 336 -9.32 26.72 -14.70
CA GLU A 336 -10.72 26.73 -14.26
C GLU A 336 -10.85 26.31 -12.80
N LYS A 337 -10.17 25.25 -12.40
CA LYS A 337 -10.16 24.78 -11.01
C LYS A 337 -9.43 25.71 -10.06
N MET A 338 -8.41 26.40 -10.54
CA MET A 338 -7.63 27.34 -9.71
C MET A 338 -8.41 28.57 -9.30
N ASN A 339 -9.56 28.90 -9.93
CA ASN A 339 -10.41 30.08 -9.63
C ASN A 339 -9.65 31.40 -9.37
N SER A 340 -8.41 31.51 -9.81
CA SER A 340 -7.56 32.64 -9.50
C SER A 340 -6.62 32.98 -10.64
N GLN A 341 -6.89 34.11 -11.28
CA GLN A 341 -5.95 34.85 -12.15
C GLN A 341 -5.58 34.20 -13.49
N GLY A 342 -6.32 33.19 -13.98
CA GLY A 342 -6.05 32.60 -15.32
C GLY A 342 -4.73 31.82 -15.40
N LEU A 343 -4.23 31.28 -14.29
CA LEU A 343 -3.01 30.48 -14.25
C LEU A 343 -3.30 29.06 -13.80
N SER A 344 -2.75 28.07 -14.51
CA SER A 344 -2.72 26.69 -14.05
C SER A 344 -1.74 26.50 -12.87
N GLU A 345 -1.92 25.43 -12.12
CA GLU A 345 -1.06 25.13 -10.97
C GLU A 345 0.43 25.01 -11.30
N PRO A 346 0.86 24.37 -12.42
CA PRO A 346 2.23 24.40 -12.87
C PRO A 346 2.77 25.81 -13.12
N LYS A 347 2.01 26.65 -13.84
CA LYS A 347 2.41 28.05 -14.11
C LYS A 347 2.60 28.83 -12.81
N ALA A 348 1.69 28.67 -11.85
CA ALA A 348 1.78 29.30 -10.55
C ALA A 348 3.02 28.87 -9.75
N LEU A 349 3.34 27.59 -9.74
CA LEU A 349 4.54 27.08 -9.07
C LEU A 349 5.82 27.59 -9.73
N LEU A 350 5.88 27.62 -11.07
CA LEU A 350 7.03 28.15 -11.79
C LEU A 350 7.23 29.65 -11.53
N GLU A 351 6.17 30.45 -11.37
CA GLU A 351 6.30 31.86 -10.97
C GLU A 351 6.90 32.03 -9.57
N ILE A 352 6.53 31.14 -8.63
CA ILE A 352 7.15 31.14 -7.29
C ILE A 352 8.64 30.73 -7.41
N CYS A 353 8.95 29.72 -8.23
CA CYS A 353 10.32 29.31 -8.51
C CYS A 353 11.16 30.47 -9.08
N ASP A 354 10.61 31.26 -10.00
CA ASP A 354 11.29 32.44 -10.54
C ASP A 354 11.57 33.50 -9.48
N LYS A 355 10.64 33.73 -8.53
CA LYS A 355 10.88 34.63 -7.38
C LYS A 355 12.02 34.12 -6.50
N ILE A 356 12.05 32.80 -6.23
CA ILE A 356 13.13 32.18 -5.46
C ILE A 356 14.46 32.33 -6.18
N TYR A 357 14.51 31.98 -7.47
CA TYR A 357 15.72 32.11 -8.28
C TYR A 357 16.28 33.55 -8.26
N LYS A 358 15.43 34.54 -8.47
CA LYS A 358 15.85 35.96 -8.41
C LYS A 358 16.44 36.36 -7.05
N SER A 359 16.00 35.73 -5.97
CA SER A 359 16.45 36.05 -4.62
C SER A 359 17.64 35.19 -4.16
N LYS A 360 17.70 33.91 -4.56
CA LYS A 360 18.63 32.91 -4.02
C LYS A 360 19.69 32.44 -5.02
N GLY A 361 19.52 32.74 -6.32
CA GLY A 361 20.44 32.33 -7.40
C GLY A 361 20.21 30.93 -7.96
N ASN A 362 19.51 30.06 -7.24
CA ASN A 362 19.20 28.70 -7.70
C ASN A 362 17.84 28.22 -7.17
N ILE A 363 17.21 27.32 -7.95
CA ILE A 363 15.97 26.62 -7.56
C ILE A 363 15.89 25.26 -8.26
N THR A 364 15.45 24.25 -7.56
CA THR A 364 15.06 22.96 -8.15
C THR A 364 13.64 22.63 -7.72
N LEU A 365 12.74 22.48 -8.70
CA LEU A 365 11.39 21.93 -8.52
C LEU A 365 11.41 20.44 -8.87
N VAL A 366 11.04 19.59 -7.95
CA VAL A 366 10.95 18.14 -8.15
C VAL A 366 9.49 17.74 -8.18
N CYS A 367 9.04 17.16 -9.28
CA CYS A 367 7.67 16.73 -9.52
C CYS A 367 7.57 15.21 -9.46
N PHE A 368 6.87 14.65 -8.47
CA PHE A 368 6.61 13.22 -8.37
C PHE A 368 5.33 12.86 -9.13
N ILE A 369 5.42 11.93 -10.08
CA ILE A 369 4.32 11.51 -10.96
C ILE A 369 3.95 10.06 -10.66
N GLY A 370 2.71 9.83 -10.27
CA GLY A 370 2.12 8.49 -10.10
C GLY A 370 1.53 7.98 -11.42
N GLU A 371 1.73 6.69 -11.70
CA GLU A 371 1.16 6.02 -12.86
C GLU A 371 -0.07 5.20 -12.48
N GLY A 372 -0.96 4.97 -13.46
CA GLY A 372 -2.09 4.04 -13.30
C GLY A 372 -3.17 4.43 -12.30
N GLN A 373 -3.13 5.62 -11.72
CA GLN A 373 -4.16 6.11 -10.79
C GLN A 373 -5.10 7.15 -11.43
N SER A 374 -5.28 7.12 -12.74
CA SER A 374 -6.27 7.97 -13.42
C SER A 374 -7.68 7.51 -13.03
N ILE A 375 -8.22 8.11 -11.98
CA ILE A 375 -9.61 7.88 -11.51
C ILE A 375 -10.56 8.92 -12.13
N HIS A 376 -10.06 9.96 -12.76
CA HIS A 376 -10.87 11.04 -13.36
C HIS A 376 -10.46 11.38 -14.78
N GLU A 377 -11.45 11.51 -15.67
CA GLU A 377 -11.29 12.22 -16.94
C GLU A 377 -10.65 13.59 -16.67
N GLY A 378 -9.44 13.81 -17.18
CA GLY A 378 -8.68 15.04 -17.00
C GLY A 378 -7.34 14.90 -16.27
N GLU A 379 -6.99 13.74 -15.71
CA GLU A 379 -5.65 13.50 -15.13
C GLU A 379 -4.58 13.37 -16.22
N GLU A 380 -4.92 12.91 -17.42
CA GLU A 380 -4.05 12.97 -18.61
C GLU A 380 -3.66 14.39 -18.98
N LYS A 381 -4.48 15.39 -18.61
CA LYS A 381 -4.16 16.81 -18.80
C LYS A 381 -3.06 17.30 -17.87
N GLY A 382 -2.80 16.66 -16.74
CA GLY A 382 -1.85 17.12 -15.74
C GLY A 382 -0.42 17.20 -16.26
N ILE A 383 0.09 16.17 -16.92
CA ILE A 383 1.43 16.19 -17.55
C ILE A 383 1.47 17.25 -18.66
N LYS A 384 0.43 17.32 -19.48
CA LYS A 384 0.32 18.32 -20.54
C LYS A 384 0.35 19.76 -20.00
N LEU A 385 -0.25 19.99 -18.82
CA LEU A 385 -0.19 21.31 -18.17
C LEU A 385 1.25 21.72 -17.80
N TRP A 386 2.11 20.74 -17.45
CA TRP A 386 3.53 20.99 -17.22
C TRP A 386 4.27 21.33 -18.52
N VAL A 387 4.01 20.59 -19.59
CA VAL A 387 4.57 20.91 -20.92
C VAL A 387 4.16 22.32 -21.34
N ASP A 388 2.87 22.66 -21.26
CA ASP A 388 2.34 23.98 -21.62
C ASP A 388 2.95 25.10 -20.75
N ALA A 389 3.20 24.84 -19.48
CA ALA A 389 3.83 25.80 -18.57
C ALA A 389 5.32 26.02 -18.90
N LEU A 390 6.01 25.00 -19.40
CA LEU A 390 7.45 25.04 -19.71
C LEU A 390 7.75 25.59 -21.12
N ARG A 391 6.81 25.49 -22.08
CA ARG A 391 7.01 26.00 -23.46
C ARG A 391 7.52 27.46 -23.55
N SER A 392 7.10 28.30 -22.62
CA SER A 392 7.51 29.71 -22.57
C SER A 392 8.72 29.97 -21.66
N ARG A 393 9.33 28.93 -21.11
CA ARG A 393 10.37 29.03 -20.06
C ARG A 393 11.63 28.24 -20.46
N ARG A 394 12.36 28.80 -21.46
CA ARG A 394 13.59 28.18 -22.01
C ARG A 394 14.80 28.19 -21.07
N ASP A 395 14.68 28.82 -19.92
CA ASP A 395 15.74 29.00 -18.92
C ASP A 395 15.69 27.93 -17.80
N TYR A 396 14.91 26.87 -18.00
CA TYR A 396 14.86 25.69 -17.11
C TYR A 396 15.58 24.50 -17.74
N ASP A 397 16.50 23.89 -16.99
CA ASP A 397 16.99 22.54 -17.28
C ASP A 397 15.98 21.51 -16.80
N VAL A 398 15.46 20.72 -17.73
CA VAL A 398 14.41 19.73 -17.46
C VAL A 398 15.02 18.33 -17.40
N TYR A 399 14.84 17.62 -16.29
CA TYR A 399 15.28 16.25 -16.08
C TYR A 399 14.06 15.33 -15.98
N LEU A 400 14.03 14.27 -16.79
CA LEU A 400 12.91 13.33 -16.82
C LEU A 400 13.37 11.92 -17.25
N PRO A 401 12.62 10.85 -16.89
CA PRO A 401 12.85 9.52 -17.41
C PRO A 401 12.47 9.42 -18.89
N ASP A 402 13.07 8.48 -19.61
CA ASP A 402 12.92 8.29 -21.06
C ASP A 402 11.45 8.16 -21.49
N LYS A 403 10.62 7.53 -20.70
CA LYS A 403 9.18 7.35 -20.99
C LYS A 403 8.39 8.64 -21.22
N PHE A 404 8.86 9.80 -20.76
CA PHE A 404 8.22 11.11 -21.00
C PHE A 404 8.89 11.92 -22.10
N ARG A 405 9.87 11.35 -22.78
CA ARG A 405 10.62 12.05 -23.85
C ARG A 405 9.72 12.59 -24.94
N ASP A 406 8.76 11.80 -25.37
CA ASP A 406 7.87 12.15 -26.47
C ASP A 406 6.91 13.29 -26.10
N GLU A 407 6.38 13.29 -24.86
CA GLU A 407 5.49 14.36 -24.40
C GLU A 407 6.22 15.70 -24.22
N PHE A 408 7.52 15.66 -23.90
CA PHE A 408 8.35 16.84 -23.68
C PHE A 408 9.27 17.19 -24.85
N ASN A 409 9.09 16.58 -26.03
CA ASN A 409 9.99 16.74 -27.18
C ASN A 409 10.15 18.20 -27.68
N GLU A 410 9.18 19.07 -27.38
CA GLU A 410 9.19 20.49 -27.75
C GLU A 410 9.93 21.37 -26.71
N ILE A 411 10.40 20.81 -25.61
CA ILE A 411 11.03 21.57 -24.53
C ILE A 411 12.55 21.60 -24.74
N GLU A 412 13.13 22.81 -24.73
CA GLU A 412 14.57 23.01 -24.75
C GLU A 412 15.18 22.68 -23.37
N GLY A 413 16.45 22.27 -23.33
CA GLY A 413 17.15 21.95 -22.07
C GLY A 413 16.76 20.59 -21.47
N LEU A 414 16.27 19.66 -22.31
CA LEU A 414 15.85 18.33 -21.90
C LEU A 414 17.03 17.41 -21.59
N ASN A 415 17.01 16.83 -20.38
CA ASN A 415 17.97 15.83 -19.91
C ASN A 415 17.22 14.53 -19.60
N VAL A 416 17.44 13.49 -20.38
CA VAL A 416 16.83 12.18 -20.15
C VAL A 416 17.68 11.38 -19.18
N VAL A 417 17.03 10.83 -18.15
CA VAL A 417 17.69 10.17 -17.01
C VAL A 417 16.83 9.00 -16.52
N ASP A 418 17.18 7.78 -16.89
CA ASP A 418 16.38 6.58 -16.60
C ASP A 418 16.28 6.28 -15.11
N ASP A 419 17.32 6.57 -14.33
CA ASP A 419 17.33 6.42 -12.87
C ASP A 419 16.20 7.22 -12.15
N LEU A 420 15.49 8.11 -12.84
CA LEU A 420 14.36 8.86 -12.29
C LEU A 420 13.01 8.14 -12.46
N HIS A 421 13.02 6.88 -12.93
CA HIS A 421 11.86 6.01 -12.98
C HIS A 421 11.99 4.89 -11.96
N LEU A 422 10.92 4.66 -11.18
CA LEU A 422 10.84 3.58 -10.21
C LEU A 422 9.92 2.48 -10.77
N ASP A 423 10.53 1.46 -11.35
CA ASP A 423 9.83 0.36 -12.02
C ASP A 423 9.21 -0.64 -11.05
N THR A 424 9.83 -0.79 -9.86
CA THR A 424 9.47 -1.84 -8.92
C THR A 424 8.54 -1.33 -7.83
N SER A 425 7.38 -1.99 -7.66
CA SER A 425 6.53 -1.73 -6.50
C SER A 425 7.17 -2.34 -5.25
N ILE A 426 7.46 -1.52 -4.24
CA ILE A 426 7.87 -2.01 -2.92
C ILE A 426 6.68 -2.48 -2.09
N ARG A 427 5.45 -2.20 -2.52
CA ARG A 427 4.20 -2.70 -1.93
C ARG A 427 3.77 -3.98 -2.62
N ASN A 428 4.56 -5.05 -2.52
CA ASN A 428 4.23 -6.33 -3.15
C ASN A 428 2.91 -6.96 -2.68
N ASN A 429 2.30 -6.41 -1.64
CA ASN A 429 1.09 -6.93 -0.99
C ASN A 429 -0.11 -5.98 -1.11
N PHE A 430 -0.10 -5.03 -2.05
CA PHE A 430 -1.30 -4.24 -2.31
C PHE A 430 -2.32 -5.09 -3.06
N ILE A 431 -3.35 -5.52 -2.35
CA ILE A 431 -4.48 -6.19 -2.97
C ILE A 431 -5.36 -5.12 -3.59
N ASP A 432 -5.37 -5.05 -4.92
CA ASP A 432 -6.28 -4.14 -5.63
C ASP A 432 -7.72 -4.63 -5.49
N ILE A 433 -8.49 -3.87 -4.72
CA ILE A 433 -9.92 -4.13 -4.48
C ILE A 433 -10.83 -3.26 -5.36
N SER A 434 -10.26 -2.49 -6.29
CA SER A 434 -11.01 -1.50 -7.08
C SER A 434 -12.12 -2.13 -7.90
N LYS A 435 -11.87 -3.27 -8.55
CA LYS A 435 -12.88 -4.00 -9.32
C LYS A 435 -14.02 -4.52 -8.44
N PHE A 436 -13.67 -5.06 -7.26
CA PHE A 436 -14.67 -5.49 -6.28
C PHE A 436 -15.56 -4.32 -5.85
N ILE A 437 -14.97 -3.19 -5.46
CA ILE A 437 -15.73 -2.00 -5.04
C ILE A 437 -16.60 -1.47 -6.17
N GLU A 438 -16.10 -1.43 -7.41
CA GLU A 438 -16.87 -1.01 -8.58
C GLU A 438 -18.09 -1.91 -8.80
N SER A 439 -17.91 -3.23 -8.72
CA SER A 439 -19.00 -4.20 -8.87
C SER A 439 -20.03 -4.07 -7.74
N VAL A 440 -19.59 -3.78 -6.51
CA VAL A 440 -20.47 -3.51 -5.36
C VAL A 440 -21.31 -2.25 -5.61
N LEU A 441 -20.67 -1.12 -5.92
CA LEU A 441 -21.34 0.17 -6.12
C LEU A 441 -22.28 0.16 -7.32
N SER A 442 -21.97 -0.65 -8.34
CA SER A 442 -22.84 -0.88 -9.51
C SER A 442 -23.92 -1.96 -9.28
N CYS A 443 -24.07 -2.50 -8.08
CA CYS A 443 -25.01 -3.59 -7.72
C CYS A 443 -24.88 -4.86 -8.57
N LYS A 444 -23.70 -5.16 -9.10
CA LYS A 444 -23.41 -6.33 -9.93
C LYS A 444 -23.04 -7.54 -9.05
N ILE A 445 -24.04 -8.20 -8.47
CA ILE A 445 -23.85 -9.26 -7.46
C ILE A 445 -22.92 -10.38 -7.93
N LYS A 446 -23.09 -10.87 -9.18
CA LYS A 446 -22.25 -11.96 -9.69
C LYS A 446 -20.79 -11.54 -9.83
N GLU A 447 -20.56 -10.39 -10.47
CA GLU A 447 -19.21 -9.85 -10.63
C GLU A 447 -18.56 -9.55 -9.26
N ALA A 448 -19.32 -8.95 -8.32
CA ALA A 448 -18.85 -8.69 -6.97
C ALA A 448 -18.47 -9.97 -6.21
N LYS A 449 -19.22 -11.07 -6.41
CA LYS A 449 -18.91 -12.37 -5.82
C LYS A 449 -17.62 -12.97 -6.38
N ASP A 450 -17.47 -12.95 -7.71
CA ASP A 450 -16.28 -13.46 -8.39
C ASP A 450 -15.03 -12.68 -7.95
N GLU A 451 -15.10 -11.34 -7.88
CA GLU A 451 -14.01 -10.49 -7.38
C GLU A 451 -13.76 -10.68 -5.87
N LEU A 452 -14.80 -10.90 -5.07
CA LEU A 452 -14.66 -11.20 -3.64
C LEU A 452 -13.83 -12.46 -3.40
N ASP A 453 -14.07 -13.52 -4.18
CA ASP A 453 -13.32 -14.76 -4.08
C ASP A 453 -11.84 -14.55 -4.46
N ILE A 454 -11.56 -13.72 -5.47
CA ILE A 454 -10.19 -13.34 -5.87
C ILE A 454 -9.48 -12.59 -4.74
N ILE A 455 -10.10 -11.55 -4.18
CA ILE A 455 -9.43 -10.76 -3.12
C ILE A 455 -9.28 -11.54 -1.81
N LYS A 456 -10.23 -12.42 -1.46
CA LYS A 456 -10.09 -13.34 -0.32
C LYS A 456 -8.95 -14.32 -0.52
N TYR A 457 -8.80 -14.86 -1.72
CA TYR A 457 -7.69 -15.74 -2.07
C TYR A 457 -6.33 -15.04 -1.90
N LYS A 458 -6.28 -13.74 -2.21
CA LYS A 458 -5.10 -12.89 -1.99
C LYS A 458 -4.90 -12.50 -0.51
N GLY A 459 -5.77 -12.94 0.40
CA GLY A 459 -5.66 -12.69 1.85
C GLY A 459 -6.42 -11.45 2.35
N PHE A 460 -7.25 -10.82 1.51
CA PHE A 460 -8.05 -9.68 1.96
C PHE A 460 -9.25 -10.13 2.79
N VAL A 461 -9.37 -9.60 4.00
CA VAL A 461 -10.42 -9.98 4.94
C VAL A 461 -11.61 -9.04 4.83
N ILE A 462 -12.78 -9.55 4.43
CA ILE A 462 -14.04 -8.78 4.50
C ILE A 462 -15.03 -9.48 5.42
N LYS A 463 -15.57 -8.72 6.38
CA LYS A 463 -16.61 -9.16 7.30
C LYS A 463 -17.79 -8.20 7.27
N LEU A 464 -18.96 -8.72 7.64
CA LEU A 464 -20.21 -7.97 7.75
C LEU A 464 -20.69 -8.02 9.21
N SER A 465 -21.29 -6.95 9.70
CA SER A 465 -21.95 -6.98 11.00
C SER A 465 -23.06 -5.97 11.13
N ARG A 466 -24.06 -6.32 11.93
CA ARG A 466 -25.09 -5.42 12.46
C ARG A 466 -24.93 -5.20 13.98
N ASP A 467 -23.87 -5.74 14.54
CA ASP A 467 -23.54 -5.65 15.96
C ASP A 467 -22.12 -5.07 16.11
N PHE A 468 -22.03 -3.89 16.71
CA PHE A 468 -20.75 -3.19 16.83
C PHE A 468 -19.82 -3.84 17.85
N ASP A 469 -20.36 -4.46 18.90
CA ASP A 469 -19.55 -5.16 19.90
C ASP A 469 -18.84 -6.35 19.26
N LYS A 470 -19.51 -7.09 18.38
CA LYS A 470 -18.88 -8.15 17.58
C LYS A 470 -17.74 -7.62 16.70
N CYS A 471 -17.88 -6.41 16.14
CA CYS A 471 -16.78 -5.79 15.37
C CYS A 471 -15.56 -5.53 16.26
N LYS A 472 -15.77 -5.03 17.48
CA LYS A 472 -14.70 -4.78 18.46
C LYS A 472 -14.04 -6.08 18.92
N ASP A 473 -14.84 -7.10 19.24
CA ASP A 473 -14.37 -8.41 19.66
C ASP A 473 -13.52 -9.07 18.57
N TYR A 474 -13.98 -9.00 17.31
CA TYR A 474 -13.22 -9.51 16.18
C TYR A 474 -11.86 -8.82 16.02
N ILE A 475 -11.82 -7.48 16.07
CA ILE A 475 -10.55 -6.74 16.01
C ILE A 475 -9.65 -7.09 17.21
N SER A 476 -10.22 -7.19 18.42
CA SER A 476 -9.48 -7.52 19.64
C SER A 476 -8.93 -8.95 19.64
N SER A 477 -9.59 -9.88 18.94
CA SER A 477 -9.13 -11.26 18.78
C SER A 477 -7.92 -11.40 17.85
N MET A 478 -7.63 -10.37 17.05
CA MET A 478 -6.44 -10.38 16.22
C MET A 478 -5.19 -10.19 17.08
N GLU A 479 -4.28 -11.15 17.08
CA GLU A 479 -3.04 -11.17 17.90
C GLU A 479 -2.11 -9.96 17.64
N ASN A 480 -2.42 -9.14 16.66
CA ASN A 480 -1.53 -8.09 16.20
C ASN A 480 -1.87 -6.72 16.77
N LYS A 481 -1.10 -6.31 17.77
CA LYS A 481 -1.25 -5.00 18.45
C LYS A 481 -0.91 -3.78 17.59
N ASN A 482 -0.30 -3.98 16.41
CA ASN A 482 0.17 -2.89 15.55
C ASN A 482 -0.75 -2.58 14.37
N LEU A 483 -1.91 -3.24 14.25
CA LEU A 483 -2.88 -2.96 13.20
C LEU A 483 -3.52 -1.58 13.41
N LYS A 484 -3.54 -0.78 12.35
CA LYS A 484 -4.32 0.46 12.30
C LYS A 484 -5.76 0.13 11.90
N TYR A 485 -6.67 0.37 12.82
CA TYR A 485 -8.10 0.23 12.62
C TYR A 485 -8.83 1.47 13.12
N GLY A 486 -10.04 1.70 12.63
CA GLY A 486 -10.84 2.86 13.02
C GLY A 486 -12.17 2.86 12.29
N MET A 487 -13.05 3.77 12.66
CA MET A 487 -14.34 3.93 12.00
C MET A 487 -14.24 4.94 10.86
N LEU A 488 -14.83 4.58 9.71
CA LEU A 488 -14.99 5.47 8.56
C LEU A 488 -16.48 5.66 8.29
N ILE A 489 -16.90 6.89 8.09
CA ILE A 489 -18.31 7.23 7.86
C ILE A 489 -18.44 8.41 6.89
N SER A 490 -19.50 8.43 6.10
CA SER A 490 -19.79 9.57 5.22
C SER A 490 -20.15 10.85 6.00
N SER A 491 -19.59 11.97 5.57
CA SER A 491 -19.95 13.31 6.11
C SER A 491 -21.39 13.71 5.77
N LYS A 492 -22.07 12.99 4.89
CA LYS A 492 -23.43 13.29 4.42
C LYS A 492 -24.51 12.64 5.25
N VAL A 493 -24.16 11.75 6.19
CA VAL A 493 -25.12 11.16 7.13
C VAL A 493 -25.89 12.25 7.90
N LYS A 494 -27.22 12.15 7.91
CA LYS A 494 -28.10 13.07 8.64
C LYS A 494 -27.84 13.02 10.14
N ASP A 495 -28.07 14.13 10.84
CA ASP A 495 -27.87 14.21 12.30
C ASP A 495 -28.78 13.24 13.07
N GLU A 496 -30.01 13.01 12.57
CA GLU A 496 -30.92 12.00 13.11
C GLU A 496 -30.34 10.59 12.99
N ASN A 497 -29.86 10.21 11.80
CA ASN A 497 -29.21 8.93 11.58
C ASN A 497 -27.90 8.84 12.37
N MET A 498 -27.16 9.93 12.50
CA MET A 498 -25.96 9.98 13.32
C MET A 498 -26.25 9.68 14.80
N ASN A 499 -27.34 10.20 15.35
CA ASN A 499 -27.77 9.87 16.71
C ASN A 499 -28.19 8.38 16.83
N ASN A 500 -28.83 7.87 15.83
CA ASN A 500 -29.18 6.44 15.75
C ASN A 500 -27.92 5.56 15.71
N ILE A 501 -26.91 5.95 14.94
CA ILE A 501 -25.62 5.26 14.89
C ILE A 501 -24.92 5.31 16.26
N LYS A 502 -24.93 6.45 16.95
CA LYS A 502 -24.41 6.56 18.32
C LYS A 502 -25.06 5.53 19.26
N ASN A 503 -26.37 5.38 19.17
CA ASN A 503 -27.09 4.40 19.96
C ASN A 503 -26.73 2.96 19.57
N ALA A 504 -26.60 2.68 18.27
CA ALA A 504 -26.21 1.37 17.76
C ALA A 504 -24.77 0.99 18.12
N LEU A 505 -23.89 1.97 18.28
CA LEU A 505 -22.51 1.76 18.69
C LEU A 505 -22.37 1.52 20.21
N ASN A 506 -23.45 1.55 20.99
CA ASN A 506 -23.42 1.47 22.46
C ASN A 506 -22.35 2.38 23.09
N ASN A 507 -22.03 3.48 22.42
CA ASN A 507 -20.89 4.31 22.74
C ASN A 507 -21.34 5.73 23.13
N ASN A 508 -21.64 5.92 24.41
CA ASN A 508 -21.97 7.25 24.94
C ASN A 508 -20.88 8.31 24.68
N ASN A 509 -19.69 7.87 24.31
CA ASN A 509 -18.54 8.74 24.01
C ASN A 509 -18.32 8.96 22.51
N PHE A 510 -19.12 8.34 21.60
CA PHE A 510 -19.04 8.65 20.19
C PHE A 510 -19.62 10.04 19.93
N THR A 511 -18.78 10.99 19.63
CA THR A 511 -19.19 12.40 19.54
C THR A 511 -19.60 12.81 18.14
N SER A 512 -18.82 12.45 17.13
CA SER A 512 -19.07 12.80 15.72
C SER A 512 -18.02 12.17 14.80
N TYR A 513 -17.98 12.60 13.57
CA TYR A 513 -16.84 12.38 12.66
C TYR A 513 -15.94 13.64 12.64
N ILE A 514 -14.69 13.45 12.25
CA ILE A 514 -13.73 14.52 12.02
C ILE A 514 -13.55 14.79 10.54
N ASP A 515 -13.14 16.00 10.23
CA ASP A 515 -12.70 16.45 8.91
C ASP A 515 -11.17 16.49 8.80
N SER A 516 -10.68 16.89 7.64
CA SER A 516 -9.26 16.88 7.29
C SER A 516 -8.34 17.63 8.27
N LYS A 517 -8.84 18.60 9.03
CA LYS A 517 -8.03 19.41 9.96
C LYS A 517 -7.50 18.60 11.14
N ASP A 518 -8.27 17.63 11.60
CA ASP A 518 -7.95 16.79 12.76
C ASP A 518 -7.48 15.38 12.36
N ALA A 519 -7.27 15.16 11.05
CA ALA A 519 -6.89 13.86 10.50
C ALA A 519 -5.59 13.32 11.11
N GLY A 520 -4.60 14.19 11.37
CA GLY A 520 -3.32 13.82 11.97
C GLY A 520 -3.50 13.17 13.33
N LYS A 521 -4.11 13.88 14.26
CA LYS A 521 -4.37 13.39 15.60
C LYS A 521 -5.25 12.13 15.60
N TRP A 522 -6.31 12.12 14.78
CA TRP A 522 -7.18 10.97 14.69
C TRP A 522 -6.40 9.73 14.24
N PHE A 523 -5.65 9.84 13.16
CA PHE A 523 -4.94 8.70 12.59
C PHE A 523 -3.85 8.17 13.52
N LEU A 524 -3.14 9.04 14.21
CA LEU A 524 -2.02 8.66 15.08
C LEU A 524 -2.46 8.15 16.45
N GLU A 525 -3.48 8.78 17.06
CA GLU A 525 -3.81 8.58 18.45
C GLU A 525 -5.22 7.99 18.69
N ASP A 526 -6.22 8.43 17.92
CA ASP A 526 -7.63 8.23 18.27
C ASP A 526 -8.36 7.18 17.44
N CYS A 527 -7.85 6.81 16.26
CA CYS A 527 -8.54 5.87 15.36
C CYS A 527 -8.83 4.53 16.03
N SER A 528 -7.86 3.96 16.72
CA SER A 528 -7.97 2.66 17.39
C SER A 528 -8.82 2.72 18.67
N LYS A 529 -9.12 3.90 19.20
CA LYS A 529 -10.03 4.06 20.35
C LYS A 529 -11.51 3.93 19.97
N MET A 530 -11.83 3.97 18.67
CA MET A 530 -13.18 3.85 18.10
C MET A 530 -14.22 4.80 18.74
N LYS A 531 -13.80 5.97 19.18
CA LYS A 531 -14.69 6.99 19.78
C LYS A 531 -15.14 8.02 18.76
N ILE A 532 -14.34 8.22 17.73
CA ILE A 532 -14.55 9.24 16.69
C ILE A 532 -14.32 8.56 15.34
N ALA A 533 -15.21 8.78 14.39
CA ALA A 533 -15.04 8.30 13.01
C ALA A 533 -14.29 9.35 12.17
N ALA A 534 -13.65 8.90 11.09
CA ALA A 534 -13.14 9.79 10.05
C ALA A 534 -14.13 9.87 8.89
N SER A 535 -14.34 11.09 8.38
CA SER A 535 -15.08 11.30 7.15
C SER A 535 -14.20 11.00 5.91
N GLU A 536 -14.81 10.93 4.73
CA GLU A 536 -14.10 10.84 3.46
C GLU A 536 -13.02 11.93 3.31
N PHE A 537 -13.27 13.12 3.85
CA PHE A 537 -12.31 14.22 3.82
C PHE A 537 -11.13 14.01 4.77
N ALA A 538 -11.34 13.32 5.88
CA ALA A 538 -10.27 13.03 6.84
C ALA A 538 -9.44 11.81 6.45
N CYS A 539 -10.03 10.81 5.79
CA CYS A 539 -9.32 9.59 5.40
C CYS A 539 -8.79 9.60 3.96
N GLN A 540 -9.05 10.67 3.18
CA GLN A 540 -8.56 10.76 1.80
C GLN A 540 -7.02 10.70 1.77
N GLY A 541 -6.47 9.70 1.07
CA GLY A 541 -5.02 9.46 0.98
C GLY A 541 -4.38 8.83 2.22
N LEU A 542 -5.16 8.53 3.26
CA LEU A 542 -4.76 7.72 4.40
C LEU A 542 -5.32 6.31 4.24
N GLU A 543 -4.58 5.33 4.67
CA GLU A 543 -4.98 3.92 4.62
C GLU A 543 -4.91 3.33 6.02
N THR A 544 -5.92 2.56 6.39
CA THR A 544 -5.96 1.77 7.62
C THR A 544 -5.85 0.29 7.27
N ASP A 545 -5.40 -0.54 8.19
CA ASP A 545 -5.24 -1.97 7.92
C ASP A 545 -6.60 -2.68 7.87
N LEU A 546 -7.48 -2.37 8.84
CA LEU A 546 -8.79 -3.01 8.98
C LEU A 546 -9.84 -2.01 9.48
N PRO A 547 -10.33 -1.09 8.63
CA PRO A 547 -11.35 -0.15 9.04
C PRO A 547 -12.72 -0.78 9.23
N ILE A 548 -13.56 -0.17 10.09
CA ILE A 548 -15.00 -0.40 10.14
C ILE A 548 -15.66 0.68 9.28
N VAL A 549 -16.18 0.29 8.11
CA VAL A 549 -16.91 1.19 7.22
C VAL A 549 -18.39 1.18 7.60
N VAL A 550 -18.89 2.34 8.05
CA VAL A 550 -20.25 2.49 8.56
C VAL A 550 -21.20 2.98 7.46
N PHE A 551 -22.23 2.20 7.15
CA PHE A 551 -23.33 2.63 6.28
C PHE A 551 -24.36 3.43 7.11
N GLY A 552 -24.34 4.74 6.95
CA GLY A 552 -25.08 5.68 7.80
C GLY A 552 -26.51 5.98 7.36
N GLY A 553 -26.96 5.40 6.24
CA GLY A 553 -28.30 5.62 5.69
C GLY A 553 -28.42 6.86 4.79
N ASP A 554 -27.33 7.49 4.44
CA ASP A 554 -27.24 8.50 3.38
C ASP A 554 -27.07 7.86 1.99
N TYR A 555 -26.58 6.63 1.94
CA TYR A 555 -26.44 5.79 0.75
C TYR A 555 -26.81 4.34 1.11
N TYR A 556 -27.83 3.79 0.48
CA TYR A 556 -28.34 2.46 0.82
C TYR A 556 -29.09 1.83 -0.37
N ILE A 557 -29.32 0.52 -0.31
CA ILE A 557 -30.01 -0.22 -1.36
C ILE A 557 -31.52 -0.20 -1.12
N ASN A 558 -32.23 0.13 -2.19
CA ASN A 558 -33.68 0.02 -2.30
C ASN A 558 -34.03 -0.46 -3.72
N ASN A 559 -34.87 -1.49 -3.84
CA ASN A 559 -35.21 -2.12 -5.12
C ASN A 559 -33.99 -2.56 -5.95
N ASN A 560 -33.00 -3.19 -5.30
CA ASN A 560 -31.75 -3.68 -5.90
C ASN A 560 -30.84 -2.60 -6.53
N GLN A 561 -31.02 -1.35 -6.16
CA GLN A 561 -30.15 -0.25 -6.60
C GLN A 561 -29.73 0.61 -5.41
N PHE A 562 -28.52 1.11 -5.46
CA PHE A 562 -28.12 2.12 -4.51
C PHE A 562 -28.88 3.42 -4.77
N ILE A 563 -29.47 3.94 -3.71
CA ILE A 563 -30.11 5.26 -3.69
C ILE A 563 -29.49 6.10 -2.58
N PHE A 564 -29.55 7.41 -2.72
CA PHE A 564 -29.08 8.32 -1.70
C PHE A 564 -30.22 9.12 -1.07
N ASP A 565 -30.00 9.50 0.18
CA ASP A 565 -30.90 10.43 0.88
C ASP A 565 -30.44 11.86 0.59
N GLU A 566 -31.30 12.66 -0.01
CA GLU A 566 -31.02 14.07 -0.36
C GLU A 566 -30.61 14.95 0.84
N GLY A 567 -30.88 14.54 2.05
CA GLY A 567 -30.62 15.17 3.35
C GLY A 567 -29.66 16.37 3.37
N LYS A 568 -28.41 16.12 3.76
CA LYS A 568 -27.36 17.17 3.82
C LYS A 568 -26.89 17.63 2.43
N LEU A 569 -27.11 16.83 1.38
CA LEU A 569 -26.81 17.21 0.00
C LEU A 569 -27.73 18.29 -0.54
N LYS A 570 -28.98 18.38 -0.03
CA LYS A 570 -29.99 19.37 -0.48
C LYS A 570 -29.50 20.82 -0.45
N LYS A 571 -28.68 21.18 0.53
CA LYS A 571 -28.08 22.51 0.65
C LYS A 571 -27.02 22.82 -0.42
N HIS A 572 -26.57 21.82 -1.15
CA HIS A 572 -25.50 21.90 -2.15
C HIS A 572 -25.92 21.44 -3.54
N ILE A 573 -27.15 20.92 -3.72
CA ILE A 573 -27.66 20.41 -5.00
C ILE A 573 -27.56 21.45 -6.14
N GLY A 574 -27.71 22.75 -5.83
CA GLY A 574 -27.51 23.82 -6.79
C GLY A 574 -26.06 24.07 -7.24
N LYS A 575 -25.08 23.42 -6.58
CA LYS A 575 -23.65 23.53 -6.90
C LYS A 575 -23.08 22.29 -7.59
N TYR A 576 -23.81 21.17 -7.60
CA TYR A 576 -23.35 19.91 -8.16
C TYR A 576 -24.22 19.49 -9.32
N ASN A 577 -23.62 19.23 -10.46
CA ASN A 577 -24.33 18.77 -11.66
C ASN A 577 -24.82 17.33 -11.55
N ASN A 578 -24.26 16.51 -10.66
CA ASN A 578 -24.66 15.12 -10.44
C ASN A 578 -24.44 14.69 -8.98
N PRO A 579 -25.47 14.76 -8.12
CA PRO A 579 -25.39 14.36 -6.71
C PRO A 579 -25.15 12.86 -6.51
N ASP A 580 -25.67 11.99 -7.38
CA ASP A 580 -25.51 10.53 -7.33
C ASP A 580 -24.02 10.18 -7.41
N PHE A 581 -23.34 10.77 -8.36
CA PHE A 581 -21.91 10.58 -8.57
C PHE A 581 -21.06 10.99 -7.35
N ILE A 582 -21.49 12.04 -6.64
CA ILE A 582 -20.75 12.52 -5.46
C ILE A 582 -20.87 11.51 -4.32
N ILE A 583 -22.07 11.03 -4.01
CA ILE A 583 -22.28 10.11 -2.89
C ILE A 583 -21.61 8.75 -3.18
N GLU A 584 -21.69 8.27 -4.41
CA GLU A 584 -21.00 7.07 -4.85
C GLU A 584 -19.49 7.18 -4.65
N ASN A 585 -18.89 8.32 -5.06
CA ASN A 585 -17.46 8.56 -4.86
C ASN A 585 -17.07 8.67 -3.37
N ILE A 586 -17.95 9.20 -2.53
CA ILE A 586 -17.72 9.18 -1.07
C ILE A 586 -17.57 7.74 -0.59
N TYR A 587 -18.50 6.84 -0.92
CA TYR A 587 -18.42 5.45 -0.51
C TYR A 587 -17.27 4.70 -1.21
N ARG A 588 -16.95 5.04 -2.46
CA ARG A 588 -15.73 4.55 -3.14
C ARG A 588 -14.46 4.90 -2.34
N VAL A 589 -14.35 6.14 -1.88
CA VAL A 589 -13.22 6.56 -1.03
C VAL A 589 -13.20 5.78 0.28
N LEU A 590 -14.32 5.69 1.00
CA LEU A 590 -14.37 4.99 2.29
C LEU A 590 -14.01 3.51 2.17
N LEU A 591 -14.55 2.81 1.16
CA LEU A 591 -14.33 1.39 0.93
C LEU A 591 -12.90 1.08 0.44
N THR A 592 -12.23 2.02 -0.23
CA THR A 592 -10.86 1.83 -0.72
C THR A 592 -9.78 2.20 0.31
N ARG A 593 -10.11 2.55 1.55
CA ARG A 593 -9.13 2.96 2.58
C ARG A 593 -8.52 1.81 3.36
N SER A 594 -8.83 0.59 2.99
CA SER A 594 -8.37 -0.62 3.69
C SER A 594 -7.20 -1.30 2.96
N ARG A 595 -6.17 -1.69 3.71
CA ARG A 595 -4.99 -2.38 3.15
C ARG A 595 -5.08 -3.90 3.23
N LYS A 596 -5.62 -4.42 4.34
CA LYS A 596 -5.62 -5.87 4.65
C LYS A 596 -7.02 -6.45 4.76
N GLY A 597 -8.00 -5.60 4.95
CA GLY A 597 -9.38 -6.01 5.07
C GLY A 597 -10.27 -4.90 5.56
N MET A 598 -11.57 -5.14 5.64
CA MET A 598 -12.55 -4.23 6.21
C MET A 598 -13.69 -4.97 6.89
N ILE A 599 -14.32 -4.28 7.83
CA ILE A 599 -15.60 -4.69 8.41
C ILE A 599 -16.66 -3.72 7.90
N ILE A 600 -17.67 -4.21 7.21
CA ILE A 600 -18.82 -3.42 6.80
C ILE A 600 -19.84 -3.47 7.93
N PHE A 601 -20.09 -2.32 8.55
CA PHE A 601 -21.05 -2.20 9.64
C PHE A 601 -22.36 -1.55 9.14
N ILE A 602 -23.48 -2.26 9.28
CA ILE A 602 -24.80 -1.81 8.85
C ILE A 602 -25.74 -1.83 10.06
N PRO A 603 -26.10 -0.68 10.63
CA PRO A 603 -26.98 -0.61 11.79
C PRO A 603 -28.32 -1.32 11.58
N LYS A 604 -28.94 -1.81 12.68
CA LYS A 604 -30.22 -2.55 12.66
C LYS A 604 -31.43 -1.62 12.43
N TYR A 605 -31.48 -0.96 11.26
CA TYR A 605 -32.63 -0.17 10.84
C TYR A 605 -33.34 -0.85 9.67
N LYS A 606 -34.67 -0.85 9.68
CA LYS A 606 -35.47 -1.52 8.67
C LYS A 606 -35.14 -1.09 7.23
N PHE A 607 -34.86 0.19 7.02
CA PHE A 607 -34.52 0.71 5.70
C PHE A 607 -33.12 0.28 5.21
N LEU A 608 -32.26 -0.23 6.09
CA LEU A 608 -30.95 -0.79 5.75
C LEU A 608 -30.95 -2.32 5.58
N ASP A 609 -32.10 -2.98 5.77
CA ASP A 609 -32.20 -4.44 5.69
C ASP A 609 -31.87 -4.96 4.29
N GLU A 610 -32.24 -4.23 3.25
CA GLU A 610 -31.92 -4.60 1.87
C GLU A 610 -30.44 -4.44 1.56
N THR A 611 -29.80 -3.40 2.08
CA THR A 611 -28.34 -3.20 1.99
C THR A 611 -27.58 -4.34 2.67
N TYR A 612 -28.01 -4.74 3.86
CA TYR A 612 -27.42 -5.86 4.57
C TYR A 612 -27.57 -7.19 3.80
N LYS A 613 -28.79 -7.46 3.27
CA LYS A 613 -29.05 -8.65 2.45
C LYS A 613 -28.19 -8.68 1.20
N PHE A 614 -27.98 -7.54 0.55
CA PHE A 614 -27.14 -7.42 -0.64
C PHE A 614 -25.69 -7.88 -0.34
N PHE A 615 -25.07 -7.40 0.73
CA PHE A 615 -23.71 -7.82 1.11
C PHE A 615 -23.64 -9.30 1.48
N ASN A 616 -24.67 -9.85 2.11
CA ASN A 616 -24.77 -11.30 2.34
C ASN A 616 -24.90 -12.10 1.02
N CYS A 617 -25.68 -11.60 0.05
CA CYS A 617 -25.85 -12.24 -1.26
C CYS A 617 -24.54 -12.29 -2.07
N ILE A 618 -23.64 -11.32 -1.89
CA ILE A 618 -22.30 -11.34 -2.48
C ILE A 618 -21.43 -12.44 -1.85
N GLY A 619 -21.75 -12.91 -0.63
CA GLY A 619 -21.00 -13.95 0.09
C GLY A 619 -20.05 -13.40 1.16
N ILE A 620 -20.30 -12.17 1.65
CA ILE A 620 -19.59 -11.63 2.82
C ILE A 620 -20.22 -12.26 4.06
N LYS A 621 -19.39 -12.95 4.86
CA LYS A 621 -19.84 -13.64 6.08
C LYS A 621 -20.04 -12.65 7.24
N ASP A 622 -21.07 -12.88 8.02
CA ASP A 622 -21.32 -12.19 9.30
C ASP A 622 -20.25 -12.54 10.35
N LEU A 623 -20.01 -11.58 11.27
CA LEU A 623 -19.25 -11.77 12.50
C LEU A 623 -20.08 -12.47 13.58
#